data_c1447ba9411a905c0bec39bac5b24dc5
#
_entry.id   c1447ba9411a905c0bec39bac5b24dc5
#
_cell.length_a   1.000
_cell.length_b   1.000
_cell.length_c   1.000
_cell.angle_alpha   90.00
_cell.angle_beta   90.00
_cell.angle_gamma   90.00
#
_symmetry.space_group_name_H-M   'P 1'
#
loop_
_entity.id
_entity.type
_entity.pdbx_description
1 polymer ?
#
loop_
_entity_poly.entity_id
_entity_poly.type
_entity_poly.pdbx_seq_one_letter_code
_entity_poly.pdbx_strand_id
1 'polypeptide(L)'
;MISPLYSLRATVEALLDWVKKDFNSFPDEQDTWLYQFTHYGEFESDVDRFYKLAKDIFLRTDASRNMLTVALEFPKDTTLLPVIVLREPSRVDGDTNIIGATTAELAQLSNGAQMQVFRDSKRFNYDFMCVGLNYEETLVISDTLYGLFVAAYNTFARSYEKVAFSLREILVNPEFNPYPVFIRTVGLDLQRSNFIPSIERKDYLDSIQFQYQIMTKDGKETTGEG
;
A
#
# COMPACT_ATOMS: atom_id res chain seq x y z
N MET A 1 1.47 14.11 -6.14
CA MET A 1 2.01 12.73 -6.05
C MET A 1 0.86 11.75 -6.14
N ILE A 2 0.93 10.80 -7.08
CA ILE A 2 -0.13 9.80 -7.27
C ILE A 2 0.10 8.68 -6.25
N SER A 3 -0.92 8.32 -5.48
CA SER A 3 -0.87 7.19 -4.57
C SER A 3 -0.71 5.88 -5.36
N PRO A 4 0.21 4.98 -4.97
CA PRO A 4 0.31 3.65 -5.57
C PRO A 4 -0.82 2.68 -5.15
N LEU A 5 -1.91 3.17 -4.58
CA LEU A 5 -3.01 2.37 -4.04
C LEU A 5 -3.54 1.32 -5.04
N TYR A 6 -3.78 1.73 -6.29
CA TYR A 6 -4.28 0.81 -7.32
C TYR A 6 -3.24 -0.25 -7.72
N SER A 7 -1.96 0.13 -7.79
CA SER A 7 -0.90 -0.82 -8.11
C SER A 7 -0.68 -1.81 -6.95
N LEU A 8 -0.81 -1.36 -5.71
CA LEU A 8 -0.74 -2.23 -4.54
C LEU A 8 -1.92 -3.21 -4.50
N ARG A 9 -3.14 -2.75 -4.80
CA ARG A 9 -4.29 -3.64 -4.94
C ARG A 9 -4.01 -4.74 -5.96
N ALA A 10 -3.58 -4.36 -7.17
CA ALA A 10 -3.25 -5.32 -8.21
C ALA A 10 -2.11 -6.28 -7.80
N THR A 11 -1.12 -5.79 -7.03
CA THR A 11 -0.05 -6.63 -6.48
C THR A 11 -0.61 -7.68 -5.52
N VAL A 12 -1.51 -7.30 -4.62
CA VAL A 12 -2.13 -8.26 -3.68
C VAL A 12 -3.00 -9.27 -4.41
N GLU A 13 -3.83 -8.82 -5.36
CA GLU A 13 -4.62 -9.73 -6.20
C GLU A 13 -3.72 -10.73 -6.94
N ALA A 14 -2.59 -10.27 -7.49
CA ALA A 14 -1.60 -11.13 -8.15
C ALA A 14 -0.93 -12.12 -7.18
N LEU A 15 -0.65 -11.72 -5.93
CA LEU A 15 -0.12 -12.63 -4.91
C LEU A 15 -1.13 -13.70 -4.51
N LEU A 16 -2.40 -13.35 -4.36
CA LEU A 16 -3.47 -14.32 -4.08
C LEU A 16 -3.62 -15.33 -5.24
N ASP A 17 -3.58 -14.84 -6.47
CA ASP A 17 -3.62 -15.70 -7.65
C ASP A 17 -2.37 -16.57 -7.79
N TRP A 18 -1.22 -16.04 -7.37
CA TRP A 18 0.03 -16.81 -7.35
C TRP A 18 -0.06 -18.00 -6.39
N VAL A 19 -0.62 -17.83 -5.19
CA VAL A 19 -0.84 -18.94 -4.23
C VAL A 19 -1.66 -20.06 -4.86
N LYS A 20 -2.73 -19.70 -5.60
CA LYS A 20 -3.57 -20.69 -6.31
C LYS A 20 -2.78 -21.42 -7.41
N LYS A 21 -1.98 -20.69 -8.17
CA LYS A 21 -1.14 -21.27 -9.23
C LYS A 21 -0.05 -22.15 -8.67
N ASP A 22 0.62 -21.70 -7.61
CA ASP A 22 1.64 -22.47 -6.91
C ASP A 22 1.06 -23.81 -6.43
N PHE A 23 -0.08 -23.78 -5.76
CA PHE A 23 -0.76 -24.96 -5.26
C PHE A 23 -1.09 -25.97 -6.38
N ASN A 24 -1.52 -25.48 -7.54
CA ASN A 24 -1.86 -26.33 -8.68
C ASN A 24 -0.63 -26.79 -9.50
N SER A 25 0.55 -26.24 -9.23
CA SER A 25 1.77 -26.55 -9.97
C SER A 25 2.52 -27.76 -9.44
N PHE A 26 2.26 -28.17 -8.20
CA PHE A 26 2.92 -29.29 -7.55
C PHE A 26 1.99 -30.49 -7.39
N PRO A 27 2.46 -31.73 -7.64
CA PRO A 27 1.68 -32.92 -7.43
C PRO A 27 1.50 -33.27 -5.95
N ASP A 28 2.45 -32.87 -5.10
CA ASP A 28 2.40 -33.05 -3.65
C ASP A 28 2.12 -31.68 -2.97
N GLU A 29 1.14 -31.68 -2.09
CA GLU A 29 0.79 -30.48 -1.31
C GLU A 29 1.94 -29.99 -0.42
N GLN A 30 2.82 -30.89 0.01
CA GLN A 30 3.98 -30.55 0.86
C GLN A 30 5.00 -29.67 0.15
N ASP A 31 5.04 -29.69 -1.17
CA ASP A 31 5.95 -28.87 -1.97
C ASP A 31 5.40 -27.46 -2.23
N THR A 32 4.13 -27.20 -1.88
CA THR A 32 3.49 -25.91 -2.09
C THR A 32 3.94 -24.86 -1.07
N TRP A 33 4.00 -23.60 -1.50
CA TRP A 33 4.35 -22.51 -0.60
C TRP A 33 3.42 -22.44 0.63
N LEU A 34 2.12 -22.62 0.44
CA LEU A 34 1.14 -22.54 1.52
C LEU A 34 1.38 -23.60 2.59
N TYR A 35 1.69 -24.84 2.18
CA TYR A 35 2.04 -25.92 3.10
C TYR A 35 3.34 -25.61 3.84
N GLN A 36 4.39 -25.23 3.09
CA GLN A 36 5.68 -24.90 3.66
C GLN A 36 5.58 -23.70 4.63
N PHE A 37 4.87 -22.64 4.25
CA PHE A 37 4.66 -21.48 5.10
C PHE A 37 4.03 -21.85 6.45
N THR A 38 3.07 -22.76 6.45
CA THR A 38 2.37 -23.18 7.67
C THR A 38 3.15 -24.18 8.51
N HIS A 39 3.99 -25.05 7.92
CA HIS A 39 4.64 -26.17 8.60
C HIS A 39 6.11 -25.92 8.96
N TYR A 40 6.76 -24.90 8.40
CA TYR A 40 8.14 -24.56 8.78
C TYR A 40 8.27 -23.80 10.10
N GLY A 41 7.17 -23.45 10.77
CA GLY A 41 7.18 -22.84 12.09
C GLY A 41 7.30 -23.88 13.21
N GLU A 42 7.81 -23.48 14.37
CA GLU A 42 8.05 -24.35 15.53
C GLU A 42 6.78 -24.74 16.34
N PHE A 43 5.57 -24.46 15.83
CA PHE A 43 4.31 -24.64 16.56
C PHE A 43 3.58 -25.90 16.08
N GLU A 44 3.71 -26.99 16.85
CA GLU A 44 3.30 -28.32 16.41
C GLU A 44 1.80 -28.65 16.52
N SER A 45 1.02 -28.01 17.40
CA SER A 45 -0.33 -28.54 17.69
C SER A 45 -1.44 -28.02 16.80
N ASP A 46 -1.32 -26.79 16.27
CA ASP A 46 -2.41 -26.14 15.54
C ASP A 46 -2.14 -25.94 14.03
N VAL A 47 -0.96 -26.40 13.57
CA VAL A 47 -0.49 -26.21 12.19
C VAL A 47 -1.43 -26.80 11.18
N ASP A 48 -1.85 -28.04 11.38
CA ASP A 48 -2.79 -28.74 10.49
C ASP A 48 -4.14 -28.04 10.38
N ARG A 49 -4.62 -27.50 11.49
CA ARG A 49 -5.88 -26.73 11.52
C ARG A 49 -5.74 -25.42 10.76
N PHE A 50 -4.65 -24.70 11.01
CA PHE A 50 -4.33 -23.46 10.30
C PHE A 50 -4.20 -23.72 8.78
N TYR A 51 -3.44 -24.73 8.40
CA TYR A 51 -3.28 -25.12 7.00
C TYR A 51 -4.60 -25.45 6.31
N LYS A 52 -5.46 -26.27 6.93
CA LYS A 52 -6.77 -26.61 6.39
C LYS A 52 -7.64 -25.37 6.17
N LEU A 53 -7.63 -24.46 7.12
CA LEU A 53 -8.41 -23.24 7.04
C LEU A 53 -7.83 -22.30 5.97
N ALA A 54 -6.50 -22.15 5.91
CA ALA A 54 -5.83 -21.37 4.88
C ALA A 54 -6.14 -21.90 3.48
N LYS A 55 -6.05 -23.22 3.30
CA LYS A 55 -6.41 -23.91 2.06
C LYS A 55 -7.86 -23.64 1.68
N ASP A 56 -8.81 -23.75 2.63
CA ASP A 56 -10.23 -23.47 2.37
C ASP A 56 -10.47 -22.00 1.97
N ILE A 57 -9.75 -21.04 2.52
CA ILE A 57 -9.92 -19.63 2.22
C ILE A 57 -9.24 -19.21 0.91
N PHE A 58 -7.95 -19.53 0.78
CA PHE A 58 -7.12 -19.03 -0.32
C PHE A 58 -7.32 -19.78 -1.64
N LEU A 59 -7.65 -21.07 -1.57
CA LEU A 59 -7.82 -21.91 -2.76
C LEU A 59 -9.29 -22.12 -3.14
N ARG A 60 -10.20 -21.50 -2.42
CA ARG A 60 -11.64 -21.64 -2.69
C ARG A 60 -11.99 -21.28 -4.11
N THR A 61 -12.68 -22.18 -4.77
CA THR A 61 -13.24 -22.02 -6.12
C THR A 61 -14.76 -22.23 -6.13
N ASP A 62 -15.32 -22.68 -5.00
CA ASP A 62 -16.75 -22.99 -4.88
C ASP A 62 -17.56 -21.69 -4.84
N ALA A 63 -18.50 -21.55 -5.78
CA ALA A 63 -19.44 -20.43 -5.87
C ALA A 63 -20.45 -20.37 -4.72
N SER A 64 -20.59 -21.45 -3.91
CA SER A 64 -21.49 -21.49 -2.75
C SER A 64 -21.02 -20.66 -1.56
N ARG A 65 -19.73 -20.29 -1.55
CA ARG A 65 -19.11 -19.46 -0.51
C ARG A 65 -18.36 -18.29 -1.14
N ASN A 66 -18.28 -17.18 -0.43
CA ASN A 66 -17.55 -16.03 -0.91
C ASN A 66 -16.05 -16.32 -1.00
N MET A 67 -15.46 -16.00 -2.14
CA MET A 67 -14.01 -16.01 -2.32
C MET A 67 -13.39 -14.81 -1.62
N LEU A 68 -12.17 -14.98 -1.12
CA LEU A 68 -11.38 -13.86 -0.61
C LEU A 68 -11.14 -12.84 -1.72
N THR A 69 -11.54 -11.60 -1.49
CA THR A 69 -11.42 -10.50 -2.44
C THR A 69 -10.64 -9.32 -1.87
N VAL A 70 -10.14 -8.44 -2.74
CA VAL A 70 -9.45 -7.21 -2.35
C VAL A 70 -10.30 -6.02 -2.77
N ALA A 71 -10.68 -5.18 -1.80
CA ALA A 71 -11.52 -4.01 -2.01
C ALA A 71 -10.85 -2.71 -1.52
N LEU A 72 -11.31 -1.58 -2.02
CA LEU A 72 -10.91 -0.25 -1.54
C LEU A 72 -11.93 0.34 -0.56
N GLU A 73 -13.08 -0.27 -0.45
CA GLU A 73 -14.18 0.15 0.42
C GLU A 73 -14.60 -1.00 1.32
N PHE A 74 -15.07 -0.65 2.52
CA PHE A 74 -15.66 -1.65 3.42
C PHE A 74 -16.93 -2.25 2.79
N PRO A 75 -17.12 -3.57 2.94
CA PRO A 75 -18.33 -4.21 2.48
C PRO A 75 -19.54 -3.62 3.20
N LYS A 76 -20.60 -3.36 2.44
CA LYS A 76 -21.87 -2.87 3.00
C LYS A 76 -22.68 -3.99 3.64
N ASP A 77 -22.34 -5.23 3.34
CA ASP A 77 -23.04 -6.43 3.78
C ASP A 77 -22.05 -7.53 4.17
N THR A 78 -22.39 -8.30 5.19
CA THR A 78 -21.61 -9.46 5.65
C THR A 78 -21.56 -10.60 4.62
N THR A 79 -22.48 -10.60 3.63
CA THR A 79 -22.46 -11.56 2.53
C THR A 79 -21.23 -11.42 1.63
N LEU A 80 -20.49 -10.32 1.72
CA LEU A 80 -19.27 -10.06 0.94
C LEU A 80 -17.98 -10.45 1.68
N LEU A 81 -18.08 -11.06 2.87
CA LEU A 81 -16.93 -11.53 3.65
C LEU A 81 -16.52 -12.96 3.25
N PRO A 82 -15.24 -13.32 3.34
CA PRO A 82 -14.12 -12.50 3.80
C PRO A 82 -13.57 -11.51 2.74
N VAL A 83 -13.00 -10.41 3.21
CA VAL A 83 -12.44 -9.39 2.32
C VAL A 83 -11.17 -8.75 2.91
N ILE A 84 -10.23 -8.39 2.05
CA ILE A 84 -9.08 -7.54 2.38
C ILE A 84 -9.40 -6.12 1.91
N VAL A 85 -9.56 -5.18 2.84
CA VAL A 85 -9.83 -3.77 2.51
C VAL A 85 -8.52 -2.99 2.56
N LEU A 86 -8.12 -2.42 1.43
CA LEU A 86 -6.91 -1.62 1.32
C LEU A 86 -7.21 -0.14 1.55
N ARG A 87 -6.48 0.47 2.50
CA ARG A 87 -6.59 1.89 2.84
C ARG A 87 -5.21 2.55 2.94
N GLU A 88 -5.18 3.83 2.67
CA GLU A 88 -4.03 4.72 2.92
C GLU A 88 -4.38 5.67 4.07
N PRO A 89 -4.13 5.29 5.34
CA PRO A 89 -4.51 6.11 6.49
C PRO A 89 -3.67 7.37 6.60
N SER A 90 -2.42 7.35 6.14
CA SER A 90 -1.55 8.52 6.22
C SER A 90 -0.49 8.55 5.14
N ARG A 91 -0.09 9.75 4.83
CA ARG A 91 1.07 10.07 3.99
C ARG A 91 1.86 11.16 4.67
N VAL A 92 3.12 10.91 4.95
CA VAL A 92 4.00 11.85 5.63
C VAL A 92 5.27 12.08 4.82
N ASP A 93 6.01 13.13 5.16
CA ASP A 93 7.31 13.36 4.55
C ASP A 93 8.25 12.20 4.89
N GLY A 94 9.00 11.74 3.89
CA GLY A 94 10.04 10.72 4.08
C GLY A 94 11.22 11.30 4.87
N ASP A 95 12.13 10.41 5.24
CA ASP A 95 13.39 10.84 5.89
C ASP A 95 14.23 11.63 4.88
N THR A 96 14.07 12.94 4.92
CA THR A 96 14.98 13.87 4.24
C THR A 96 15.89 14.44 5.31
N ASN A 97 17.19 14.30 5.12
CA ASN A 97 18.20 14.86 6.03
C ASN A 97 18.20 16.40 6.07
N ILE A 98 17.34 17.04 5.30
CA ILE A 98 17.25 18.49 5.18
C ILE A 98 15.78 18.89 5.37
N ILE A 99 15.52 19.63 6.43
CA ILE A 99 14.22 20.18 6.78
C ILE A 99 13.64 20.93 5.57
N GLY A 100 12.60 20.36 4.95
CA GLY A 100 11.81 21.02 3.91
C GLY A 100 12.50 21.23 2.57
N ALA A 101 13.68 20.68 2.34
CA ALA A 101 14.39 20.88 1.07
C ALA A 101 13.95 19.85 0.03
N THR A 102 13.07 20.25 -0.84
CA THR A 102 13.01 19.75 -2.18
C THR A 102 14.33 20.09 -2.88
N THR A 103 15.20 19.13 -3.10
CA THR A 103 16.41 19.35 -3.91
C THR A 103 15.99 19.51 -5.36
N ALA A 104 16.34 20.65 -5.97
CA ALA A 104 16.14 20.84 -7.39
C ALA A 104 17.25 20.09 -8.15
N GLU A 105 16.85 19.22 -9.07
CA GLU A 105 17.74 18.49 -9.96
C GLU A 105 17.40 18.83 -11.42
N LEU A 106 18.37 18.68 -12.31
CA LEU A 106 18.13 18.83 -13.76
C LEU A 106 17.88 17.46 -14.36
N ALA A 107 16.68 17.25 -14.90
CA ALA A 107 16.35 16.09 -15.67
C ALA A 107 16.46 16.38 -17.18
N GLN A 108 17.05 15.46 -17.93
CA GLN A 108 17.12 15.57 -19.38
C GLN A 108 15.87 14.94 -20.00
N LEU A 109 15.19 15.70 -20.83
CA LEU A 109 14.05 15.22 -21.60
C LEU A 109 14.52 14.42 -22.83
N SER A 110 13.63 13.62 -23.40
CA SER A 110 13.90 12.80 -24.59
C SER A 110 14.35 13.60 -25.82
N ASN A 111 14.00 14.87 -25.89
CA ASN A 111 14.42 15.81 -26.92
C ASN A 111 15.77 16.52 -26.63
N GLY A 112 16.46 16.13 -25.55
CA GLY A 112 17.73 16.75 -25.13
C GLY A 112 17.59 18.02 -24.30
N ALA A 113 16.39 18.58 -24.15
CA ALA A 113 16.16 19.74 -23.30
C ALA A 113 16.30 19.37 -21.82
N GLN A 114 16.78 20.31 -21.02
CA GLN A 114 16.87 20.16 -19.56
C GLN A 114 15.63 20.75 -18.89
N MET A 115 15.11 20.02 -17.91
CA MET A 115 13.99 20.46 -17.09
C MET A 115 14.40 20.40 -15.63
N GLN A 116 14.09 21.44 -14.87
CA GLN A 116 14.26 21.41 -13.44
C GLN A 116 13.19 20.53 -12.81
N VAL A 117 13.61 19.62 -11.95
CA VAL A 117 12.73 18.73 -11.20
C VAL A 117 13.02 18.86 -9.72
N PHE A 118 11.99 18.78 -8.90
CA PHE A 118 12.10 18.74 -7.45
C PHE A 118 12.00 17.31 -6.99
N ARG A 119 12.93 16.88 -6.15
CA ARG A 119 12.86 15.58 -5.49
C ARG A 119 12.03 15.72 -4.21
N ASP A 120 10.95 14.96 -4.12
CA ASP A 120 10.05 14.92 -2.97
C ASP A 120 9.99 13.47 -2.45
N SER A 121 10.49 13.23 -1.23
CA SER A 121 10.43 11.92 -0.60
C SER A 121 9.20 11.83 0.28
N LYS A 122 8.38 10.80 0.07
CA LYS A 122 7.17 10.55 0.86
C LYS A 122 7.19 9.13 1.41
N ARG A 123 6.72 9.03 2.65
CA ARG A 123 6.40 7.77 3.30
C ARG A 123 4.90 7.57 3.26
N PHE A 124 4.49 6.44 2.72
CA PHE A 124 3.12 6.01 2.58
C PHE A 124 2.85 4.90 3.57
N ASN A 125 1.82 5.04 4.35
CA ASN A 125 1.35 3.97 5.23
C ASN A 125 0.09 3.37 4.60
N TYR A 126 0.09 2.06 4.40
CA TYR A 126 -1.04 1.31 3.88
C TYR A 126 -1.50 0.29 4.91
N ASP A 127 -2.80 0.19 5.05
CA ASP A 127 -3.47 -0.79 5.89
C ASP A 127 -4.24 -1.76 5.00
N PHE A 128 -3.89 -3.04 5.09
CA PHE A 128 -4.64 -4.14 4.52
C PHE A 128 -5.47 -4.77 5.64
N MET A 129 -6.70 -4.31 5.74
CA MET A 129 -7.62 -4.73 6.80
C MET A 129 -8.28 -6.05 6.37
N CYS A 130 -7.89 -7.14 7.00
CA CYS A 130 -8.48 -8.46 6.82
C CYS A 130 -9.76 -8.51 7.65
N VAL A 131 -10.90 -8.64 6.99
CA VAL A 131 -12.22 -8.62 7.62
C VAL A 131 -12.89 -9.97 7.42
N GLY A 132 -13.31 -10.60 8.50
CA GLY A 132 -13.97 -11.91 8.49
C GLY A 132 -15.11 -12.00 9.50
N LEU A 133 -15.88 -13.07 9.42
CA LEU A 133 -17.01 -13.37 10.32
C LEU A 133 -16.58 -13.99 11.63
N ASN A 134 -15.39 -14.57 11.69
CA ASN A 134 -14.84 -15.15 12.90
C ASN A 134 -13.35 -14.81 13.04
N TYR A 135 -12.87 -14.93 14.27
CA TYR A 135 -11.50 -14.59 14.62
C TYR A 135 -10.46 -15.45 13.90
N GLU A 136 -10.70 -16.77 13.82
CA GLU A 136 -9.75 -17.71 13.19
C GLU A 136 -9.58 -17.44 11.70
N GLU A 137 -10.68 -17.17 10.98
CA GLU A 137 -10.64 -16.81 9.57
C GLU A 137 -9.80 -15.54 9.35
N THR A 138 -10.05 -14.53 10.18
CA THR A 138 -9.34 -13.24 10.10
C THR A 138 -7.86 -13.39 10.45
N LEU A 139 -7.55 -14.23 11.45
CA LEU A 139 -6.19 -14.58 11.85
C LEU A 139 -5.43 -15.22 10.68
N VAL A 140 -6.00 -16.26 10.09
CA VAL A 140 -5.39 -17.00 8.98
C VAL A 140 -5.17 -16.09 7.76
N ILE A 141 -6.14 -15.24 7.42
CA ILE A 141 -6.00 -14.32 6.30
C ILE A 141 -4.86 -13.34 6.57
N SER A 142 -4.82 -12.73 7.75
CA SER A 142 -3.81 -11.71 8.08
C SER A 142 -2.41 -12.29 8.15
N ASP A 143 -2.23 -13.46 8.77
CA ASP A 143 -0.92 -14.06 8.94
C ASP A 143 -0.38 -14.61 7.61
N THR A 144 -1.25 -15.21 6.78
CA THR A 144 -0.88 -15.64 5.44
C THR A 144 -0.55 -14.44 4.54
N LEU A 145 -1.32 -13.35 4.59
CA LEU A 145 -1.03 -12.14 3.83
C LEU A 145 0.30 -11.51 4.26
N TYR A 146 0.56 -11.46 5.57
CA TYR A 146 1.85 -11.00 6.10
C TYR A 146 3.01 -11.86 5.58
N GLY A 147 2.87 -13.19 5.62
CA GLY A 147 3.85 -14.13 5.07
C GLY A 147 4.10 -13.91 3.58
N LEU A 148 3.03 -13.67 2.80
CA LEU A 148 3.14 -13.33 1.37
C LEU A 148 3.90 -12.02 1.13
N PHE A 149 3.67 -11.00 1.95
CA PHE A 149 4.40 -9.74 1.84
C PHE A 149 5.87 -9.90 2.16
N VAL A 150 6.21 -10.67 3.19
CA VAL A 150 7.59 -11.00 3.53
C VAL A 150 8.25 -11.79 2.40
N ALA A 151 7.58 -12.80 1.85
CA ALA A 151 8.07 -13.57 0.72
C ALA A 151 8.27 -12.72 -0.54
N ALA A 152 7.39 -11.73 -0.75
CA ALA A 152 7.47 -10.79 -1.86
C ALA A 152 8.35 -9.55 -1.58
N TYR A 153 9.11 -9.51 -0.48
CA TYR A 153 9.90 -8.36 -0.07
C TYR A 153 10.74 -7.76 -1.20
N ASN A 154 11.44 -8.59 -1.96
CA ASN A 154 12.30 -8.15 -3.06
C ASN A 154 11.52 -7.45 -4.19
N THR A 155 10.24 -7.76 -4.37
CA THR A 155 9.37 -7.10 -5.34
C THR A 155 9.08 -5.66 -4.90
N PHE A 156 8.80 -5.46 -3.62
CA PHE A 156 8.61 -4.12 -3.06
C PHE A 156 9.93 -3.33 -3.01
N ALA A 157 11.02 -3.95 -2.55
CA ALA A 157 12.32 -3.32 -2.42
C ALA A 157 12.93 -2.82 -3.74
N ARG A 158 12.50 -3.36 -4.89
CA ARG A 158 12.91 -2.85 -6.21
C ARG A 158 12.29 -1.49 -6.55
N SER A 159 11.13 -1.17 -5.99
CA SER A 159 10.34 0.01 -6.34
C SER A 159 10.32 1.07 -5.24
N TYR A 160 10.73 0.71 -4.02
CA TYR A 160 10.67 1.56 -2.85
C TYR A 160 12.01 1.58 -2.10
N GLU A 161 12.37 2.75 -1.58
CA GLU A 161 13.64 2.97 -0.84
C GLU A 161 13.64 2.29 0.53
N LYS A 162 12.46 2.26 1.18
CA LYS A 162 12.23 1.56 2.44
C LYS A 162 10.92 0.81 2.38
N VAL A 163 10.93 -0.37 2.95
CA VAL A 163 9.77 -1.26 3.08
C VAL A 163 9.74 -1.79 4.50
N ALA A 164 8.64 -1.64 5.19
CA ALA A 164 8.41 -2.24 6.50
C ALA A 164 7.00 -2.82 6.59
N PHE A 165 6.89 -3.95 7.30
CA PHE A 165 5.63 -4.63 7.52
C PHE A 165 5.28 -4.62 9.00
N SER A 166 4.00 -4.57 9.31
CA SER A 166 3.48 -4.67 10.66
C SER A 166 2.19 -5.48 10.69
N LEU A 167 1.87 -6.03 11.84
CA LEU A 167 0.63 -6.76 12.08
C LEU A 167 -0.02 -6.20 13.34
N ARG A 168 -1.31 -5.88 13.26
CA ARG A 168 -2.07 -5.35 14.40
C ARG A 168 -3.52 -5.80 14.37
N GLU A 169 -4.10 -5.94 15.54
CA GLU A 169 -5.53 -6.20 15.69
C GLU A 169 -6.28 -4.89 15.93
N ILE A 170 -7.46 -4.78 15.35
CA ILE A 170 -8.36 -3.66 15.56
C ILE A 170 -9.56 -4.18 16.36
N LEU A 171 -9.71 -3.69 17.57
CA LEU A 171 -10.91 -3.94 18.36
C LEU A 171 -12.06 -3.12 17.78
N VAL A 172 -13.03 -3.82 17.23
CA VAL A 172 -14.24 -3.21 16.67
C VAL A 172 -15.18 -2.84 17.80
N ASN A 173 -15.57 -1.56 17.87
CA ASN A 173 -16.59 -1.16 18.85
C ASN A 173 -17.98 -1.65 18.39
N PRO A 174 -18.65 -2.53 19.15
CA PRO A 174 -19.94 -3.08 18.76
C PRO A 174 -21.07 -2.03 18.66
N GLU A 175 -20.91 -0.84 19.27
CA GLU A 175 -21.87 0.26 19.13
C GLU A 175 -21.92 0.83 17.73
N PHE A 176 -20.80 0.82 17.02
CA PHE A 176 -20.68 1.35 15.64
C PHE A 176 -20.81 0.26 14.57
N ASN A 177 -20.66 -1.00 14.97
CA ASN A 177 -20.79 -2.11 14.04
C ASN A 177 -21.67 -3.21 14.67
N PRO A 178 -22.95 -3.26 14.31
CA PRO A 178 -23.92 -4.20 14.90
C PRO A 178 -23.67 -5.67 14.51
N TYR A 179 -22.77 -5.92 13.54
CA TYR A 179 -22.41 -7.27 13.12
C TYR A 179 -21.10 -7.71 13.82
N PRO A 180 -21.00 -8.96 14.27
CA PRO A 180 -19.77 -9.51 14.78
C PRO A 180 -18.78 -9.69 13.62
N VAL A 181 -17.97 -8.68 13.36
CA VAL A 181 -16.87 -8.75 12.44
C VAL A 181 -15.54 -8.63 13.18
N PHE A 182 -14.57 -9.39 12.74
CA PHE A 182 -13.22 -9.36 13.27
C PHE A 182 -12.33 -8.68 12.23
N ILE A 183 -11.43 -7.80 12.69
CA ILE A 183 -10.53 -7.05 11.82
C ILE A 183 -9.11 -7.17 12.34
N ARG A 184 -8.23 -7.71 11.49
CA ARG A 184 -6.78 -7.63 11.68
C ARG A 184 -6.15 -6.91 10.52
N THR A 185 -5.13 -6.13 10.79
CA THR A 185 -4.52 -5.27 9.78
C THR A 185 -3.07 -5.67 9.55
N VAL A 186 -2.73 -5.92 8.32
CA VAL A 186 -1.35 -5.98 7.86
C VAL A 186 -0.97 -4.59 7.38
N GLY A 187 -0.04 -3.95 8.08
CA GLY A 187 0.48 -2.65 7.72
C GLY A 187 1.66 -2.77 6.75
N LEU A 188 1.71 -1.88 5.78
CA LEU A 188 2.80 -1.77 4.81
C LEU A 188 3.24 -0.32 4.73
N ASP A 189 4.45 -0.05 5.23
CA ASP A 189 5.08 1.25 5.15
C ASP A 189 6.07 1.28 3.98
N LEU A 190 5.86 2.21 3.05
CA LEU A 190 6.67 2.37 1.85
C LEU A 190 7.23 3.78 1.79
N GLN A 191 8.52 3.91 1.52
CA GLN A 191 9.14 5.20 1.23
C GLN A 191 9.60 5.24 -0.21
N ARG A 192 9.28 6.33 -0.89
CA ARG A 192 9.70 6.57 -2.27
C ARG A 192 9.96 8.04 -2.50
N SER A 193 11.05 8.31 -3.21
CA SER A 193 11.30 9.63 -3.78
C SER A 193 10.58 9.78 -5.14
N ASN A 194 9.95 10.90 -5.34
CA ASN A 194 9.33 11.26 -6.59
C ASN A 194 9.95 12.54 -7.15
N PHE A 195 9.94 12.64 -8.46
CA PHE A 195 10.37 13.84 -9.16
C PHE A 195 9.15 14.61 -9.60
N ILE A 196 9.06 15.86 -9.13
CA ILE A 196 8.00 16.79 -9.48
C ILE A 196 8.59 17.79 -10.46
N PRO A 197 8.09 17.83 -11.71
CA PRO A 197 8.55 18.82 -12.68
C PRO A 197 8.30 20.24 -12.17
N SER A 198 9.28 21.13 -12.33
CA SER A 198 9.04 22.54 -12.10
C SER A 198 8.00 23.06 -13.10
N ILE A 199 7.07 23.87 -12.61
CA ILE A 199 6.18 24.64 -13.49
C ILE A 199 6.88 25.84 -14.14
N GLU A 200 8.05 26.21 -13.64
CA GLU A 200 8.92 27.23 -14.19
C GLU A 200 9.61 26.73 -15.46
N ARG A 201 8.83 26.45 -16.49
CA ARG A 201 9.36 26.34 -17.83
C ARG A 201 9.65 27.73 -18.33
N LYS A 202 10.80 27.93 -18.92
CA LYS A 202 11.22 29.22 -19.48
C LYS A 202 10.13 29.83 -20.38
N ASP A 203 9.41 28.99 -21.12
CA ASP A 203 8.30 29.38 -21.99
C ASP A 203 7.02 29.85 -21.24
N TYR A 204 6.88 29.49 -19.96
CA TYR A 204 5.76 29.93 -19.12
C TYR A 204 6.10 31.15 -18.30
N LEU A 205 7.36 31.35 -17.93
CA LEU A 205 7.81 32.56 -17.20
C LEU A 205 7.68 33.80 -18.08
N ASP A 206 7.87 33.66 -19.39
CA ASP A 206 7.65 34.77 -20.32
C ASP A 206 6.17 35.19 -20.42
N SER A 207 5.23 34.36 -19.92
CA SER A 207 3.79 34.66 -19.91
C SER A 207 3.22 35.02 -18.54
N ILE A 208 3.96 34.79 -17.43
CA ILE A 208 3.54 35.13 -16.07
C ILE A 208 4.20 36.46 -15.66
N GLN A 209 3.45 37.54 -15.73
CA GLN A 209 3.87 38.82 -15.14
C GLN A 209 3.58 38.78 -13.64
N PHE A 210 4.64 38.78 -12.82
CA PHE A 210 4.49 38.95 -11.38
C PHE A 210 4.31 40.42 -11.09
N GLN A 211 3.11 40.82 -10.69
CA GLN A 211 2.90 42.14 -10.07
C GLN A 211 3.22 42.02 -8.58
N TYR A 212 4.24 42.73 -8.13
CA TYR A 212 4.53 42.85 -6.70
C TYR A 212 4.38 44.31 -6.27
N GLN A 213 3.70 44.51 -5.18
CA GLN A 213 3.62 45.82 -4.52
C GLN A 213 4.64 45.87 -3.39
N ILE A 214 5.61 46.71 -3.48
CA ILE A 214 6.51 46.99 -2.38
C ILE A 214 5.97 48.20 -1.62
N MET A 215 5.49 47.98 -0.40
CA MET A 215 5.22 49.09 0.53
C MET A 215 6.55 49.61 1.10
N THR A 216 6.94 50.78 0.72
CA THR A 216 8.06 51.44 1.32
C THR A 216 7.67 52.02 2.71
N LYS A 217 8.66 52.16 3.59
CA LYS A 217 8.47 52.63 4.99
C LYS A 217 7.74 53.99 5.09
N ASP A 218 7.66 54.71 3.99
CA ASP A 218 7.01 56.03 3.87
C ASP A 218 5.60 55.94 3.26
N GLY A 219 5.00 54.75 3.12
CA GLY A 219 3.64 54.57 2.63
C GLY A 219 3.44 54.88 1.13
N LYS A 220 4.51 55.03 0.37
CA LYS A 220 4.41 55.20 -1.08
C LYS A 220 4.45 53.83 -1.76
N GLU A 221 3.41 53.54 -2.56
CA GLU A 221 3.36 52.38 -3.42
C GLU A 221 4.25 52.57 -4.65
N THR A 222 5.19 51.68 -4.87
CA THR A 222 5.91 51.56 -6.15
C THR A 222 5.54 50.24 -6.79
N THR A 223 4.93 50.30 -7.93
CA THR A 223 4.69 49.13 -8.80
C THR A 223 5.94 48.92 -9.65
N GLY A 224 6.56 47.74 -9.54
CA GLY A 224 7.63 47.30 -10.44
C GLY A 224 7.08 46.25 -11.39
N GLU A 225 7.28 46.47 -12.69
CA GLU A 225 7.13 45.43 -13.70
C GLU A 225 8.51 44.79 -13.90
N GLY A 226 8.58 43.46 -13.74
CA GLY A 226 9.78 42.65 -13.96
C GLY A 226 9.53 41.57 -15.01
#